data_1399a20091defe7dec2dc4d8b4cf16d9
#
_entry.id   1399a20091defe7dec2dc4d8b4cf16d9
#
_cell.length_a   1.000
_cell.length_b   1.000
_cell.length_c   1.000
_cell.angle_alpha   90.00
_cell.angle_beta   90.00
_cell.angle_gamma   90.00
#
_symmetry.space_group_name_H-M   'P 1'
#
loop_
_entity.id
_entity.type
_entity.pdbx_description
1 polymer ?
#
loop_
_entity_poly.entity_id
_entity_poly.type
_entity_poly.pdbx_seq_one_letter_code
_entity_poly.pdbx_strand_id
1 'polypeptide(L)'
;MPLPRSMLFAAVAFAMLAFVVTVGERRPIEPTSGAYAPSVRAFVALAAFGMCVAWPLWRIAMPPAGWSAARAALDALTLVIAFQAAFWPLHLVSGQTLGDAAALDALVCGWSVACGGAVALAAGGRCSPMGAGMVLIAIPCLGVGLDAWGAPPPWPALVGPFVGILEGSSARSVTRNPSFGAVAAWPWAIAAGAWAAALWPRRAARSGLAGASSIR
;
A
#
# COMPACT_ATOMS: atom_id res chain seq x y z
N MET A 1 22.58 5.00 -5.33
CA MET A 1 22.21 4.82 -3.91
C MET A 1 22.09 3.32 -3.69
N PRO A 2 22.78 2.71 -2.72
CA PRO A 2 22.59 1.29 -2.42
C PRO A 2 21.18 1.07 -1.86
N LEU A 3 20.51 0.01 -2.33
CA LEU A 3 19.24 -0.44 -1.78
C LEU A 3 19.38 -0.58 -0.24
N PRO A 4 18.38 -0.14 0.53
CA PRO A 4 18.43 -0.28 1.98
C PRO A 4 18.32 -1.76 2.36
N ARG A 5 19.48 -2.43 2.49
CA ARG A 5 19.54 -3.87 2.79
C ARG A 5 18.66 -4.26 3.97
N SER A 6 18.64 -3.44 5.01
CA SER A 6 17.78 -3.65 6.18
C SER A 6 16.29 -3.66 5.84
N MET A 7 15.86 -2.81 4.90
CA MET A 7 14.47 -2.77 4.46
C MET A 7 14.09 -4.00 3.63
N LEU A 8 15.01 -4.44 2.76
CA LEU A 8 14.80 -5.67 1.99
C LEU A 8 14.66 -6.88 2.93
N PHE A 9 15.55 -7.02 3.91
CA PHE A 9 15.45 -8.09 4.90
C PHE A 9 14.15 -8.01 5.70
N ALA A 10 13.74 -6.84 6.15
CA ALA A 10 12.48 -6.66 6.88
C ALA A 10 11.27 -7.01 6.01
N ALA A 11 11.25 -6.58 4.75
CA ALA A 11 10.16 -6.87 3.81
C ALA A 11 10.04 -8.37 3.50
N VAL A 12 11.18 -9.04 3.24
CA VAL A 12 11.21 -10.48 2.98
C VAL A 12 10.82 -11.25 4.25
N ALA A 13 11.37 -10.90 5.41
CA ALA A 13 11.04 -11.55 6.68
C ALA A 13 9.54 -11.40 7.00
N PHE A 14 8.97 -10.21 6.78
CA PHE A 14 7.53 -9.98 6.96
C PHE A 14 6.69 -10.82 5.99
N ALA A 15 7.06 -10.84 4.70
CA ALA A 15 6.34 -11.62 3.70
C ALA A 15 6.40 -13.13 4.01
N MET A 16 7.56 -13.63 4.43
CA MET A 16 7.74 -15.03 4.85
C MET A 16 6.94 -15.35 6.11
N LEU A 17 6.95 -14.46 7.11
CA LEU A 17 6.16 -14.64 8.33
C LEU A 17 4.65 -14.64 8.00
N ALA A 18 4.20 -13.69 7.20
CA ALA A 18 2.81 -13.62 6.74
C ALA A 18 2.42 -14.91 6.00
N PHE A 19 3.29 -15.41 5.12
CA PHE A 19 3.07 -16.68 4.43
C PHE A 19 2.97 -17.86 5.39
N VAL A 20 3.91 -18.01 6.31
CA VAL A 20 3.92 -19.11 7.28
C VAL A 20 2.67 -19.10 8.16
N VAL A 21 2.29 -17.94 8.69
CA VAL A 21 1.14 -17.79 9.58
C VAL A 21 -0.20 -18.01 8.84
N THR A 22 -0.30 -17.66 7.58
CA THR A 22 -1.58 -17.73 6.87
C THR A 22 -1.75 -18.99 6.03
N VAL A 23 -0.68 -19.46 5.40
CA VAL A 23 -0.69 -20.60 4.50
C VAL A 23 -0.07 -21.84 5.16
N GLY A 24 1.02 -21.66 5.91
CA GLY A 24 1.79 -22.75 6.50
C GLY A 24 1.04 -23.55 7.58
N GLU A 25 0.18 -22.89 8.36
CA GLU A 25 -0.61 -23.54 9.41
C GLU A 25 -1.82 -24.31 8.88
N ARG A 26 -2.32 -23.94 7.70
CA ARG A 26 -3.52 -24.56 7.10
C ARG A 26 -3.12 -25.58 6.05
N ARG A 27 -2.98 -26.82 6.46
CA ARG A 27 -2.81 -27.95 5.54
C ARG A 27 -4.20 -28.51 5.20
N PRO A 28 -4.77 -28.25 4.02
CA PRO A 28 -6.03 -28.88 3.62
C PRO A 28 -5.80 -30.40 3.52
N ILE A 29 -6.77 -31.16 4.01
CA ILE A 29 -6.77 -32.61 3.96
C ILE A 29 -6.77 -33.11 2.50
N GLU A 30 -7.43 -32.32 1.62
CA GLU A 30 -7.40 -32.52 0.18
C GLU A 30 -6.99 -31.23 -0.53
N PRO A 31 -5.90 -31.20 -1.30
CA PRO A 31 -5.45 -30.02 -2.01
C PRO A 31 -6.31 -29.76 -3.27
N THR A 32 -7.51 -29.24 -3.08
CA THR A 32 -8.34 -28.75 -4.21
C THR A 32 -7.97 -27.30 -4.55
N SER A 33 -8.22 -26.88 -5.79
CA SER A 33 -7.87 -25.54 -6.29
C SER A 33 -8.54 -24.37 -5.55
N GLY A 34 -9.42 -24.59 -4.61
CA GLY A 34 -10.05 -23.54 -3.79
C GLY A 34 -9.71 -23.67 -2.29
N ALA A 35 -9.03 -24.74 -1.88
CA ALA A 35 -8.76 -25.02 -0.47
C ALA A 35 -7.88 -23.95 0.19
N TYR A 36 -6.99 -23.33 -0.58
CA TYR A 36 -6.11 -22.26 -0.10
C TYR A 36 -6.70 -20.84 -0.19
N ALA A 37 -7.87 -20.66 -0.79
CA ALA A 37 -8.46 -19.33 -0.97
C ALA A 37 -8.59 -18.52 0.34
N PRO A 38 -9.04 -19.07 1.49
CA PRO A 38 -9.07 -18.34 2.75
C PRO A 38 -7.68 -17.93 3.25
N SER A 39 -6.67 -18.77 3.06
CA SER A 39 -5.29 -18.52 3.46
C SER A 39 -4.66 -17.43 2.61
N VAL A 40 -4.90 -17.44 1.29
CA VAL A 40 -4.45 -16.39 0.38
C VAL A 40 -5.11 -15.05 0.72
N ARG A 41 -6.40 -15.03 1.07
CA ARG A 41 -7.08 -13.82 1.56
C ARG A 41 -6.41 -13.27 2.81
N ALA A 42 -6.15 -14.12 3.80
CA ALA A 42 -5.49 -13.70 5.02
C ALA A 42 -4.07 -13.18 4.74
N PHE A 43 -3.33 -13.83 3.84
CA PHE A 43 -2.02 -13.37 3.40
C PHE A 43 -2.10 -11.97 2.77
N VAL A 44 -2.99 -11.76 1.80
CA VAL A 44 -3.13 -10.47 1.11
C VAL A 44 -3.56 -9.37 2.08
N ALA A 45 -4.50 -9.65 2.99
CA ALA A 45 -4.92 -8.68 4.02
C ALA A 45 -3.77 -8.31 4.96
N LEU A 46 -2.97 -9.29 5.41
CA LEU A 46 -1.82 -9.06 6.28
C LEU A 46 -0.70 -8.31 5.55
N ALA A 47 -0.43 -8.66 4.29
CA ALA A 47 0.52 -7.95 3.45
C ALA A 47 0.10 -6.50 3.22
N ALA A 48 -1.16 -6.26 2.89
CA ALA A 48 -1.71 -4.92 2.73
C ALA A 48 -1.61 -4.11 4.03
N PHE A 49 -1.89 -4.70 5.19
CA PHE A 49 -1.68 -4.04 6.47
C PHE A 49 -0.21 -3.64 6.66
N GLY A 50 0.72 -4.55 6.38
CA GLY A 50 2.15 -4.27 6.47
C GLY A 50 2.58 -3.12 5.56
N MET A 51 2.12 -3.13 4.32
CA MET A 51 2.53 -2.17 3.28
C MET A 51 1.83 -0.81 3.41
N CYS A 52 0.55 -0.79 3.78
CA CYS A 52 -0.26 0.44 3.80
C CYS A 52 -0.33 1.10 5.18
N VAL A 53 -0.06 0.37 6.26
CA VAL A 53 -0.19 0.88 7.63
C VAL A 53 1.13 0.74 8.40
N ALA A 54 1.61 -0.48 8.61
CA ALA A 54 2.73 -0.72 9.51
C ALA A 54 4.03 -0.05 9.03
N TRP A 55 4.42 -0.25 7.79
CA TRP A 55 5.62 0.36 7.23
C TRP A 55 5.54 1.90 7.16
N PRO A 56 4.47 2.53 6.62
CA PRO A 56 4.40 3.98 6.58
C PRO A 56 4.47 4.62 7.96
N LEU A 57 3.73 4.08 8.93
CA LEU A 57 3.75 4.58 10.31
C LEU A 57 5.12 4.41 10.96
N TRP A 58 5.76 3.26 10.75
CA TRP A 58 7.13 3.05 11.24
C TRP A 58 8.12 4.05 10.65
N ARG A 59 8.02 4.34 9.34
CA ARG A 59 8.91 5.31 8.69
C ARG A 59 8.69 6.74 9.17
N ILE A 60 7.45 7.11 9.46
CA ILE A 60 7.11 8.43 9.99
C ILE A 60 7.56 8.55 11.45
N ALA A 61 7.40 7.51 12.25
CA ALA A 61 7.80 7.50 13.67
C ALA A 61 9.32 7.45 13.86
N MET A 62 10.01 6.73 12.99
CA MET A 62 11.48 6.51 13.07
C MET A 62 12.14 6.87 11.73
N PRO A 63 12.22 8.17 11.39
CA PRO A 63 12.81 8.59 10.13
C PRO A 63 14.30 8.26 10.09
N PRO A 64 14.80 7.58 9.05
CA PRO A 64 16.21 7.27 8.94
C PRO A 64 17.03 8.53 8.61
N ALA A 65 18.31 8.51 8.94
CA ALA A 65 19.24 9.58 8.56
C ALA A 65 19.21 9.79 7.03
N GLY A 66 19.13 11.04 6.59
CA GLY A 66 19.02 11.39 5.17
C GLY A 66 17.68 10.98 4.55
N TRP A 67 16.60 11.01 5.33
CA TRP A 67 15.24 10.71 4.85
C TRP A 67 14.84 11.66 3.72
N SER A 68 14.39 11.08 2.62
CA SER A 68 14.03 11.81 1.41
C SER A 68 12.92 11.09 0.64
N ALA A 69 12.24 11.82 -0.25
CA ALA A 69 11.20 11.24 -1.12
C ALA A 69 11.77 10.09 -1.98
N ALA A 70 13.00 10.21 -2.49
CA ALA A 70 13.62 9.14 -3.28
C ALA A 70 13.85 7.86 -2.44
N ARG A 71 14.19 8.01 -1.15
CA ARG A 71 14.35 6.88 -0.25
C ARG A 71 13.01 6.23 0.08
N ALA A 72 11.96 7.02 0.28
CA ALA A 72 10.61 6.50 0.45
C ALA A 72 10.13 5.73 -0.79
N ALA A 73 10.49 6.18 -2.00
CA ALA A 73 10.19 5.46 -3.23
C ALA A 73 10.89 4.11 -3.32
N LEU A 74 12.18 4.06 -2.95
CA LEU A 74 12.95 2.80 -2.92
C LEU A 74 12.38 1.81 -1.90
N ASP A 75 11.98 2.30 -0.73
CA ASP A 75 11.36 1.47 0.29
C ASP A 75 10.01 0.90 -0.20
N ALA A 76 9.14 1.74 -0.79
CA ALA A 76 7.86 1.31 -1.35
C ALA A 76 8.04 0.28 -2.47
N LEU A 77 9.00 0.51 -3.38
CA LEU A 77 9.32 -0.42 -4.46
C LEU A 77 9.81 -1.77 -3.91
N THR A 78 10.64 -1.74 -2.87
CA THR A 78 11.15 -2.96 -2.22
C THR A 78 10.01 -3.79 -1.62
N LEU A 79 9.04 -3.14 -0.98
CA LEU A 79 7.85 -3.82 -0.44
C LEU A 79 6.99 -4.43 -1.54
N VAL A 80 6.73 -3.68 -2.61
CA VAL A 80 5.97 -4.17 -3.76
C VAL A 80 6.64 -5.38 -4.38
N ILE A 81 7.96 -5.35 -4.61
CA ILE A 81 8.70 -6.49 -5.17
C ILE A 81 8.62 -7.72 -4.24
N ALA A 82 8.78 -7.54 -2.94
CA ALA A 82 8.67 -8.63 -1.97
C ALA A 82 7.26 -9.24 -1.96
N PHE A 83 6.23 -8.39 -2.03
CA PHE A 83 4.84 -8.84 -2.14
C PHE A 83 4.59 -9.63 -3.43
N GLN A 84 5.04 -9.12 -4.58
CA GLN A 84 4.89 -9.77 -5.88
C GLN A 84 5.51 -11.17 -5.88
N ALA A 85 6.72 -11.30 -5.34
CA ALA A 85 7.43 -12.57 -5.28
C ALA A 85 6.66 -13.65 -4.49
N ALA A 86 5.87 -13.25 -3.48
CA ALA A 86 5.07 -14.16 -2.68
C ALA A 86 3.65 -14.36 -3.25
N PHE A 87 3.02 -13.30 -3.75
CA PHE A 87 1.62 -13.32 -4.19
C PHE A 87 1.41 -14.13 -5.48
N TRP A 88 2.26 -13.93 -6.48
CA TRP A 88 2.08 -14.60 -7.77
C TRP A 88 2.16 -16.14 -7.73
N PRO A 89 3.07 -16.76 -6.98
CA PRO A 89 3.00 -18.21 -6.76
C PRO A 89 1.72 -18.65 -6.03
N LEU A 90 1.24 -17.85 -5.06
CA LEU A 90 0.05 -18.20 -4.28
C LEU A 90 -1.24 -18.16 -5.10
N HIS A 91 -1.35 -17.26 -6.09
CA HIS A 91 -2.55 -17.20 -6.90
C HIS A 91 -2.78 -18.50 -7.68
N LEU A 92 -1.71 -19.22 -8.07
CA LEU A 92 -1.79 -20.50 -8.78
C LEU A 92 -2.51 -21.60 -7.98
N VAL A 93 -2.44 -21.53 -6.66
CA VAL A 93 -3.08 -22.51 -5.75
C VAL A 93 -4.38 -22.00 -5.13
N SER A 94 -4.75 -20.73 -5.37
CA SER A 94 -5.97 -20.12 -4.80
C SER A 94 -7.23 -20.41 -5.60
N GLY A 95 -7.12 -20.90 -6.84
CA GLY A 95 -8.23 -21.07 -7.76
C GLY A 95 -8.83 -19.75 -8.29
N GLN A 96 -8.14 -18.62 -8.11
CA GLN A 96 -8.54 -17.33 -8.69
C GLN A 96 -8.23 -17.30 -10.18
N THR A 97 -9.05 -16.59 -10.95
CA THR A 97 -8.69 -16.30 -12.34
C THR A 97 -7.51 -15.34 -12.41
N LEU A 98 -6.77 -15.37 -13.52
CA LEU A 98 -5.65 -14.44 -13.73
C LEU A 98 -6.11 -12.97 -13.66
N GLY A 99 -7.32 -12.69 -14.19
CA GLY A 99 -7.89 -11.34 -14.14
C GLY A 99 -8.21 -10.87 -12.72
N ASP A 100 -8.76 -11.76 -11.89
CA ASP A 100 -9.06 -11.46 -10.48
C ASP A 100 -7.76 -11.24 -9.69
N ALA A 101 -6.77 -12.10 -9.89
CA ALA A 101 -5.47 -11.94 -9.24
C ALA A 101 -4.78 -10.64 -9.66
N ALA A 102 -4.78 -10.30 -10.96
CA ALA A 102 -4.19 -9.06 -11.46
C ALA A 102 -4.90 -7.81 -10.92
N ALA A 103 -6.23 -7.84 -10.81
CA ALA A 103 -6.99 -6.72 -10.26
C ALA A 103 -6.74 -6.54 -8.75
N LEU A 104 -6.67 -7.64 -8.01
CA LEU A 104 -6.32 -7.62 -6.58
C LEU A 104 -4.90 -7.12 -6.35
N ASP A 105 -3.97 -7.57 -7.17
CA ASP A 105 -2.59 -7.13 -7.18
C ASP A 105 -2.48 -5.62 -7.45
N ALA A 106 -3.14 -5.14 -8.51
CA ALA A 106 -3.19 -3.72 -8.83
C ALA A 106 -3.75 -2.87 -7.68
N LEU A 107 -4.78 -3.37 -6.98
CA LEU A 107 -5.37 -2.70 -5.83
C LEU A 107 -4.38 -2.57 -4.67
N VAL A 108 -3.73 -3.68 -4.28
CA VAL A 108 -2.77 -3.70 -3.16
C VAL A 108 -1.54 -2.85 -3.48
N CYS A 109 -0.98 -3.00 -4.67
CA CYS A 109 0.18 -2.23 -5.10
C CYS A 109 -0.15 -0.75 -5.23
N GLY A 110 -1.31 -0.40 -5.80
CA GLY A 110 -1.77 0.98 -5.92
C GLY A 110 -1.88 1.68 -4.56
N TRP A 111 -2.51 1.04 -3.57
CA TRP A 111 -2.59 1.58 -2.22
C TRP A 111 -1.22 1.66 -1.53
N SER A 112 -0.35 0.67 -1.71
CA SER A 112 1.00 0.70 -1.16
C SER A 112 1.80 1.89 -1.72
N VAL A 113 1.73 2.12 -3.02
CA VAL A 113 2.39 3.24 -3.68
C VAL A 113 1.78 4.57 -3.25
N ALA A 114 0.46 4.67 -3.06
CA ALA A 114 -0.21 5.86 -2.53
C ALA A 114 0.25 6.19 -1.10
N CYS A 115 0.32 5.20 -0.23
CA CYS A 115 0.86 5.35 1.14
C CYS A 115 2.35 5.75 1.12
N GLY A 116 3.13 5.19 0.19
CA GLY A 116 4.51 5.61 -0.07
C GLY A 116 4.61 7.09 -0.45
N GLY A 117 3.67 7.59 -1.24
CA GLY A 117 3.56 9.02 -1.59
C GLY A 117 3.30 9.91 -0.36
N ALA A 118 2.45 9.48 0.58
CA ALA A 118 2.24 10.20 1.84
C ALA A 118 3.51 10.26 2.70
N VAL A 119 4.25 9.14 2.77
CA VAL A 119 5.58 9.08 3.44
C VAL A 119 6.57 10.01 2.75
N ALA A 120 6.57 10.07 1.41
CA ALA A 120 7.45 10.95 0.64
C ALA A 120 7.12 12.43 0.84
N LEU A 121 5.84 12.79 0.97
CA LEU A 121 5.40 14.15 1.30
C LEU A 121 5.91 14.58 2.69
N ALA A 122 5.82 13.69 3.67
CA ALA A 122 6.36 13.93 5.01
C ALA A 122 7.88 14.07 4.98
N ALA A 123 8.57 13.16 4.27
CA ALA A 123 10.03 13.20 4.09
C ALA A 123 10.52 14.47 3.41
N GLY A 124 9.72 14.98 2.45
CA GLY A 124 9.98 16.26 1.78
C GLY A 124 9.62 17.50 2.60
N GLY A 125 9.09 17.34 3.83
CA GLY A 125 8.63 18.43 4.68
C GLY A 125 7.45 19.23 4.06
N ARG A 126 6.61 18.56 3.27
CA ARG A 126 5.42 19.16 2.62
C ARG A 126 4.16 18.98 3.44
N CYS A 127 4.15 18.00 4.31
CA CYS A 127 3.15 17.83 5.34
C CYS A 127 3.84 17.50 6.68
N SER A 128 3.15 17.73 7.78
CA SER A 128 3.67 17.33 9.08
C SER A 128 3.67 15.80 9.18
N PRO A 129 4.66 15.18 9.85
CA PRO A 129 4.66 13.74 10.09
C PRO A 129 3.38 13.25 10.79
N MET A 130 2.87 14.04 11.73
CA MET A 130 1.62 13.75 12.43
C MET A 130 0.41 13.77 11.48
N GLY A 131 0.31 14.77 10.58
CA GLY A 131 -0.77 14.85 9.60
C GLY A 131 -0.73 13.67 8.62
N ALA A 132 0.47 13.30 8.13
CA ALA A 132 0.63 12.12 7.29
C ALA A 132 0.22 10.83 8.02
N GLY A 133 0.63 10.66 9.29
CA GLY A 133 0.24 9.52 10.11
C GLY A 133 -1.27 9.43 10.35
N MET A 134 -1.93 10.56 10.64
CA MET A 134 -3.38 10.61 10.79
C MET A 134 -4.11 10.18 9.51
N VAL A 135 -3.69 10.67 8.34
CA VAL A 135 -4.27 10.29 7.05
C VAL A 135 -4.12 8.79 6.79
N LEU A 136 -2.93 8.23 7.08
CA LEU A 136 -2.64 6.82 6.88
C LEU A 136 -3.47 5.88 7.79
N ILE A 137 -3.90 6.36 8.95
CA ILE A 137 -4.80 5.62 9.83
C ILE A 137 -6.27 5.88 9.46
N ALA A 138 -6.62 7.13 9.16
CA ALA A 138 -8.01 7.51 8.89
C ALA A 138 -8.56 6.84 7.63
N ILE A 139 -7.77 6.73 6.56
CA ILE A 139 -8.21 6.13 5.31
C ILE A 139 -8.68 4.67 5.48
N PRO A 140 -7.88 3.75 6.05
CA PRO A 140 -8.33 2.39 6.31
C PRO A 140 -9.56 2.32 7.24
N CYS A 141 -9.55 3.11 8.33
CA CYS A 141 -10.65 3.14 9.28
C CYS A 141 -11.95 3.66 8.66
N LEU A 142 -11.86 4.67 7.79
CA LEU A 142 -13.03 5.24 7.12
C LEU A 142 -13.66 4.23 6.15
N GLY A 143 -12.88 3.49 5.38
CA GLY A 143 -13.37 2.43 4.50
C GLY A 143 -14.13 1.36 5.27
N VAL A 144 -13.53 0.83 6.34
CA VAL A 144 -14.18 -0.16 7.22
C VAL A 144 -15.41 0.43 7.93
N GLY A 145 -15.36 1.68 8.37
CA GLY A 145 -16.49 2.35 8.99
C GLY A 145 -17.68 2.55 8.04
N LEU A 146 -17.41 2.93 6.80
CA LEU A 146 -18.45 3.06 5.76
C LEU A 146 -19.10 1.72 5.43
N ASP A 147 -18.31 0.64 5.34
CA ASP A 147 -18.82 -0.71 5.13
C ASP A 147 -19.70 -1.16 6.29
N ALA A 148 -19.22 -0.98 7.53
CA ALA A 148 -19.98 -1.30 8.73
C ALA A 148 -21.28 -0.49 8.87
N TRP A 149 -21.34 0.72 8.32
CA TRP A 149 -22.52 1.58 8.30
C TRP A 149 -23.48 1.24 7.15
N GLY A 150 -23.14 0.28 6.31
CA GLY A 150 -23.97 -0.14 5.18
C GLY A 150 -23.96 0.83 4.01
N ALA A 151 -22.87 1.58 3.82
CA ALA A 151 -22.71 2.44 2.66
C ALA A 151 -22.74 1.59 1.38
N PRO A 152 -23.47 2.04 0.33
CA PRO A 152 -23.60 1.25 -0.89
C PRO A 152 -22.24 1.10 -1.60
N PRO A 153 -21.96 -0.07 -2.21
CA PRO A 153 -20.77 -0.22 -3.07
C PRO A 153 -20.81 0.79 -4.24
N PRO A 154 -19.70 1.30 -4.73
CA PRO A 154 -18.31 0.89 -4.39
C PRO A 154 -17.62 1.76 -3.32
N TRP A 155 -18.32 2.67 -2.63
CA TRP A 155 -17.71 3.68 -1.77
C TRP A 155 -16.76 3.14 -0.70
N PRO A 156 -17.11 2.09 0.08
CA PRO A 156 -16.19 1.57 1.09
C PRO A 156 -14.86 1.09 0.49
N ALA A 157 -14.93 0.41 -0.65
CA ALA A 157 -13.76 -0.10 -1.36
C ALA A 157 -12.90 1.00 -2.00
N LEU A 158 -13.52 2.11 -2.43
CA LEU A 158 -12.81 3.27 -2.99
C LEU A 158 -12.06 4.06 -1.92
N VAL A 159 -12.60 4.14 -0.70
CA VAL A 159 -12.04 4.96 0.36
C VAL A 159 -10.95 4.22 1.15
N GLY A 160 -11.02 2.90 1.26
CA GLY A 160 -10.09 2.15 2.08
C GLY A 160 -9.56 0.87 1.44
N PRO A 161 -8.27 0.54 1.64
CA PRO A 161 -7.64 -0.62 1.02
C PRO A 161 -8.27 -1.95 1.45
N PHE A 162 -8.68 -2.08 2.72
CA PHE A 162 -9.06 -3.37 3.28
C PHE A 162 -10.39 -3.89 2.75
N VAL A 163 -11.40 -3.03 2.60
CA VAL A 163 -12.70 -3.45 2.08
C VAL A 163 -12.58 -3.94 0.65
N GLY A 164 -11.92 -3.16 -0.23
CA GLY A 164 -11.68 -3.57 -1.61
C GLY A 164 -10.87 -4.88 -1.72
N ILE A 165 -9.89 -5.08 -0.83
CA ILE A 165 -9.08 -6.31 -0.79
C ILE A 165 -9.91 -7.51 -0.33
N LEU A 166 -10.72 -7.35 0.72
CA LEU A 166 -11.58 -8.41 1.23
C LEU A 166 -12.66 -8.79 0.21
N GLU A 167 -13.30 -7.82 -0.42
CA GLU A 167 -14.25 -8.04 -1.51
C GLU A 167 -13.57 -8.70 -2.71
N GLY A 168 -12.47 -8.15 -3.21
CA GLY A 168 -11.72 -8.65 -4.37
C GLY A 168 -11.16 -10.05 -4.17
N SER A 169 -10.87 -10.43 -2.94
CA SER A 169 -10.42 -11.79 -2.60
C SER A 169 -11.56 -12.79 -2.45
N SER A 170 -12.83 -12.37 -2.48
CA SER A 170 -13.96 -13.29 -2.42
C SER A 170 -14.25 -13.88 -3.81
N ALA A 171 -14.35 -15.21 -3.92
CA ALA A 171 -14.53 -15.95 -5.18
C ALA A 171 -15.76 -15.55 -6.02
N ARG A 172 -16.56 -14.59 -5.56
CA ARG A 172 -17.79 -14.14 -6.22
C ARG A 172 -17.68 -12.78 -6.91
N SER A 173 -16.55 -12.06 -6.76
CA SER A 173 -16.63 -10.61 -6.87
C SER A 173 -16.16 -10.00 -8.18
N VAL A 174 -15.08 -10.43 -8.77
CA VAL A 174 -14.42 -9.59 -9.79
C VAL A 174 -15.06 -9.72 -11.17
N THR A 175 -15.39 -10.92 -11.59
CA THR A 175 -16.00 -11.17 -12.90
C THR A 175 -17.45 -10.68 -13.01
N ARG A 176 -18.11 -10.42 -11.88
CA ARG A 176 -19.51 -9.96 -11.83
C ARG A 176 -19.70 -8.46 -11.57
N ASN A 177 -18.66 -7.77 -11.12
CA ASN A 177 -18.77 -6.34 -10.79
C ASN A 177 -17.92 -5.48 -11.74
N PRO A 178 -18.51 -4.88 -12.79
CA PRO A 178 -17.76 -4.04 -13.74
C PRO A 178 -17.10 -2.81 -13.09
N SER A 179 -17.54 -2.42 -11.90
CA SER A 179 -16.92 -1.30 -11.15
C SER A 179 -15.59 -1.66 -10.50
N PHE A 180 -15.24 -2.94 -10.38
CA PHE A 180 -14.01 -3.36 -9.69
C PHE A 180 -12.74 -2.86 -10.41
N GLY A 181 -12.75 -2.77 -11.74
CA GLY A 181 -11.65 -2.16 -12.50
C GLY A 181 -11.40 -0.70 -12.11
N ALA A 182 -12.47 0.08 -11.90
CA ALA A 182 -12.36 1.46 -11.42
C ALA A 182 -11.84 1.52 -9.98
N VAL A 183 -12.29 0.60 -9.11
CA VAL A 183 -11.79 0.48 -7.72
C VAL A 183 -10.31 0.15 -7.69
N ALA A 184 -9.84 -0.73 -8.57
CA ALA A 184 -8.42 -1.08 -8.66
C ALA A 184 -7.56 0.06 -9.25
N ALA A 185 -8.11 0.88 -10.15
CA ALA A 185 -7.40 2.01 -10.77
C ALA A 185 -7.30 3.26 -9.86
N TRP A 186 -8.28 3.48 -8.98
CA TRP A 186 -8.36 4.67 -8.14
C TRP A 186 -7.13 4.93 -7.26
N PRO A 187 -6.55 3.93 -6.54
CA PRO A 187 -5.36 4.13 -5.74
C PRO A 187 -4.16 4.62 -6.56
N TRP A 188 -4.06 4.24 -7.82
CA TRP A 188 -3.01 4.70 -8.72
C TRP A 188 -3.15 6.18 -9.07
N ALA A 189 -4.38 6.69 -9.21
CA ALA A 189 -4.61 8.11 -9.39
C ALA A 189 -4.20 8.91 -8.14
N ILE A 190 -4.54 8.42 -6.94
CA ILE A 190 -4.09 9.00 -5.67
C ILE A 190 -2.56 8.96 -5.58
N ALA A 191 -1.96 7.83 -5.90
CA ALA A 191 -0.51 7.66 -5.90
C ALA A 191 0.17 8.66 -6.83
N ALA A 192 -0.30 8.79 -8.07
CA ALA A 192 0.24 9.73 -9.04
C ALA A 192 0.19 11.17 -8.53
N GLY A 193 -0.94 11.59 -7.94
CA GLY A 193 -1.08 12.92 -7.33
C GLY A 193 -0.12 13.14 -6.16
N ALA A 194 -0.03 12.18 -5.24
CA ALA A 194 0.85 12.27 -4.07
C ALA A 194 2.34 12.33 -4.47
N TRP A 195 2.76 11.51 -5.42
CA TRP A 195 4.14 11.50 -5.92
C TRP A 195 4.46 12.73 -6.75
N ALA A 196 3.56 13.19 -7.61
CA ALA A 196 3.74 14.45 -8.33
C ALA A 196 3.92 15.60 -7.34
N ALA A 197 3.10 15.67 -6.28
CA ALA A 197 3.26 16.66 -5.22
C ALA A 197 4.58 16.47 -4.47
N ALA A 198 5.00 15.24 -4.13
CA ALA A 198 6.23 14.98 -3.40
C ALA A 198 7.50 15.34 -4.19
N LEU A 199 7.49 15.15 -5.49
CA LEU A 199 8.63 15.38 -6.38
C LEU A 199 8.64 16.77 -7.02
N TRP A 200 7.55 17.53 -6.91
CA TRP A 200 7.47 18.87 -7.50
C TRP A 200 8.62 19.76 -7.00
N PRO A 201 9.39 20.41 -7.89
CA PRO A 201 10.51 21.24 -7.47
C PRO A 201 10.00 22.40 -6.61
N ARG A 202 10.58 22.57 -5.42
CA ARG A 202 10.35 23.77 -4.61
C ARG A 202 11.00 24.93 -5.37
N ARG A 203 10.23 25.72 -6.08
CA ARG A 203 10.70 26.99 -6.60
C ARG A 203 11.28 27.75 -5.41
N ALA A 204 12.59 28.05 -5.49
CA ALA A 204 13.32 28.70 -4.44
C ALA A 204 12.64 30.04 -4.10
N ALA A 205 11.84 30.07 -3.04
CA ALA A 205 11.38 31.31 -2.40
C ALA A 205 12.56 32.07 -1.73
N ARG A 206 13.81 31.77 -2.14
CA ARG A 206 15.04 32.31 -1.55
C ARG A 206 15.62 33.52 -2.27
N SER A 207 15.02 34.03 -3.34
CA SER A 207 15.54 35.22 -4.03
C SER A 207 15.10 36.56 -3.42
N GLY A 208 14.29 36.55 -2.36
CA GLY A 208 13.73 37.79 -1.78
C GLY A 208 14.48 38.36 -0.55
N LEU A 209 15.37 37.61 0.10
CA LEU A 209 16.00 38.06 1.36
C LEU A 209 17.50 38.41 1.25
N ALA A 210 18.12 38.19 0.10
CA ALA A 210 19.53 38.52 -0.09
C ALA A 210 19.79 40.00 -0.44
N GLY A 211 18.73 40.81 -0.64
CA GLY A 211 18.84 42.22 -1.01
C GLY A 211 18.76 43.24 0.15
N ALA A 212 18.47 42.82 1.37
CA ALA A 212 18.16 43.77 2.45
C ALA A 212 19.29 44.02 3.47
N SER A 213 20.50 43.48 3.31
CA SER A 213 21.57 43.64 4.30
C SER A 213 22.79 44.47 3.86
N SER A 214 22.69 45.27 2.80
CA SER A 214 23.81 46.10 2.36
C SER A 214 23.61 47.64 2.53
N ILE A 215 22.81 48.04 3.52
CA ILE A 215 22.73 49.46 3.90
C ILE A 215 22.93 49.51 5.41
N ARG A 216 24.22 49.55 5.86
CA ARG A 216 24.75 50.29 7.01
C ARG A 216 26.25 50.30 6.97
#